data_034e683c431e0ef767a5280fb787a9a9
#
_entry.id   034e683c431e0ef767a5280fb787a9a9
#
_cell.length_a   1.000
_cell.length_b   1.000
_cell.length_c   1.000
_cell.angle_alpha   90.00
_cell.angle_beta   90.00
_cell.angle_gamma   90.00
#
_symmetry.space_group_name_H-M   'P 1'
#
loop_
_entity.id
_entity.type
_entity.pdbx_description
1 polymer ?
#
loop_
_entity_poly.entity_id
_entity_poly.type
_entity_poly.pdbx_seq_one_letter_code
_entity_poly.pdbx_strand_id
1 'polypeptide(L)'
;DLEADPHEIHNLAKDPAHAEKLAELKQALFDWQLKIGDLGLIPESEITVREARAGSAYAVLHGEQDQAPFIRELTSIATKASEGESAFPALLAALEHEDSVIRYWGATGLGNFAETAGEEEGVLAALRKTLDDDSPTVRIAAGRALCRMGASDPALTVLAGEMEGKGEWARLEASIVLDELDEVARPVLGALQQGLEDQPNKYIVRVSNKAVND
;
A
#
# COMPACT_ATOMS: atom_id res chain seq x y z
N ASP A 1 19.16 20.10 -5.79
CA ASP A 1 19.97 21.22 -6.32
C ASP A 1 21.26 20.66 -6.92
N LEU A 2 21.21 20.31 -8.20
CA LEU A 2 22.33 19.67 -8.92
C LEU A 2 23.56 20.58 -9.10
N GLU A 3 23.43 21.89 -8.91
CA GLU A 3 24.55 22.81 -8.97
C GLU A 3 25.36 22.76 -7.67
N ALA A 4 24.66 22.71 -6.52
CA ALA A 4 25.30 22.67 -5.21
C ALA A 4 25.65 21.24 -4.76
N ASP A 5 24.87 20.25 -5.14
CA ASP A 5 25.06 18.84 -4.81
C ASP A 5 24.81 17.95 -6.06
N PRO A 6 25.78 17.83 -6.96
CA PRO A 6 25.64 17.07 -8.21
C PRO A 6 25.35 15.57 -8.02
N HIS A 7 25.60 15.03 -6.84
CA HIS A 7 25.38 13.63 -6.50
C HIS A 7 24.13 13.39 -5.66
N GLU A 8 23.37 14.44 -5.35
CA GLU A 8 22.10 14.39 -4.58
C GLU A 8 22.22 13.65 -3.24
N ILE A 9 23.36 13.82 -2.55
CA ILE A 9 23.67 13.15 -1.27
C ILE A 9 22.85 13.76 -0.11
N HIS A 10 22.55 15.06 -0.19
CA HIS A 10 21.88 15.81 0.86
C HIS A 10 20.39 15.97 0.55
N ASN A 11 19.54 15.25 1.28
CA ASN A 11 18.09 15.39 1.14
C ASN A 11 17.59 16.71 1.73
N LEU A 12 17.11 17.62 0.87
CA LEU A 12 16.64 18.95 1.23
C LEU A 12 15.14 18.99 1.63
N ALA A 13 14.43 17.87 1.57
CA ALA A 13 12.97 17.83 1.81
C ALA A 13 12.54 18.25 3.24
N LYS A 14 13.46 18.20 4.21
CA LYS A 14 13.24 18.65 5.59
C LYS A 14 13.90 19.97 5.92
N ASP A 15 14.58 20.60 4.96
CA ASP A 15 15.25 21.88 5.16
C ASP A 15 14.23 23.03 5.05
N PRO A 16 14.01 23.83 6.12
CA PRO A 16 13.08 24.96 6.09
C PRO A 16 13.40 25.99 5.00
N ALA A 17 14.68 26.13 4.61
CA ALA A 17 15.08 27.06 3.55
C ALA A 17 14.56 26.65 2.17
N HIS A 18 14.17 25.37 1.98
CA HIS A 18 13.67 24.82 0.74
C HIS A 18 12.17 24.50 0.79
N ALA A 19 11.45 24.86 1.86
CA ALA A 19 10.04 24.53 2.07
C ALA A 19 9.13 25.05 0.94
N GLU A 20 9.34 26.29 0.47
CA GLU A 20 8.56 26.87 -0.63
C GLU A 20 8.79 26.11 -1.94
N LYS A 21 10.06 25.76 -2.25
CA LYS A 21 10.39 24.99 -3.45
C LYS A 21 9.81 23.58 -3.40
N LEU A 22 9.83 22.93 -2.23
CA LEU A 22 9.19 21.64 -2.03
C LEU A 22 7.67 21.73 -2.27
N ALA A 23 7.01 22.77 -1.77
CA ALA A 23 5.57 22.97 -1.98
C ALA A 23 5.24 23.20 -3.47
N GLU A 24 6.04 24.02 -4.16
CA GLU A 24 5.90 24.24 -5.60
C GLU A 24 6.04 22.95 -6.40
N LEU A 25 7.06 22.14 -6.12
CA LEU A 25 7.30 20.89 -6.84
C LEU A 25 6.22 19.85 -6.55
N LYS A 26 5.74 19.75 -5.31
CA LYS A 26 4.59 18.90 -4.95
C LYS A 26 3.33 19.30 -5.71
N GLN A 27 3.04 20.60 -5.80
CA GLN A 27 1.88 21.07 -6.54
C GLN A 27 2.01 20.79 -8.04
N ALA A 28 3.18 21.02 -8.63
CA ALA A 28 3.44 20.74 -10.03
C ALA A 28 3.28 19.24 -10.36
N LEU A 29 3.80 18.35 -9.48
CA LEU A 29 3.62 16.90 -9.60
C LEU A 29 2.12 16.53 -9.54
N PHE A 30 1.39 17.07 -8.58
CA PHE A 30 -0.03 16.80 -8.42
C PHE A 30 -0.85 17.25 -9.63
N ASP A 31 -0.61 18.47 -10.14
CA ASP A 31 -1.28 18.98 -11.34
C ASP A 31 -0.99 18.11 -12.56
N TRP A 32 0.24 17.61 -12.66
CA TRP A 32 0.62 16.68 -13.72
C TRP A 32 -0.09 15.34 -13.58
N GLN A 33 -0.14 14.74 -12.40
CA GLN A 33 -0.86 13.49 -12.13
C GLN A 33 -2.34 13.60 -12.47
N LEU A 34 -2.99 14.71 -12.11
CA LEU A 34 -4.38 14.99 -12.50
C LEU A 34 -4.54 15.05 -14.02
N LYS A 35 -3.63 15.74 -14.70
CA LYS A 35 -3.69 15.95 -16.14
C LYS A 35 -3.54 14.65 -16.94
N ILE A 36 -2.69 13.74 -16.48
CA ILE A 36 -2.40 12.49 -17.19
C ILE A 36 -3.26 11.31 -16.71
N GLY A 37 -4.07 11.48 -15.64
CA GLY A 37 -4.80 10.37 -15.03
C GLY A 37 -3.84 9.29 -14.54
N ASP A 38 -2.93 9.65 -13.62
CA ASP A 38 -1.88 8.76 -13.14
C ASP A 38 -2.44 7.60 -12.29
N LEU A 39 -2.11 6.37 -12.66
CA LEU A 39 -2.49 5.14 -11.95
C LEU A 39 -1.50 4.75 -10.83
N GLY A 40 -0.40 5.45 -10.66
CA GLY A 40 0.71 5.05 -9.80
C GLY A 40 0.41 4.93 -8.30
N LEU A 41 -0.73 5.45 -7.85
CA LEU A 41 -1.22 5.28 -6.47
C LEU A 41 -2.23 4.13 -6.31
N ILE A 42 -2.58 3.45 -7.39
CA ILE A 42 -3.51 2.30 -7.38
C ILE A 42 -2.68 1.01 -7.43
N PRO A 43 -2.83 0.10 -6.45
CA PRO A 43 -2.14 -1.19 -6.47
C PRO A 43 -2.48 -2.03 -7.72
N GLU A 44 -1.53 -2.83 -8.21
CA GLU A 44 -1.69 -3.63 -9.43
C GLU A 44 -2.87 -4.60 -9.40
N SER A 45 -3.15 -5.20 -8.25
CA SER A 45 -4.33 -6.06 -8.04
C SER A 45 -5.63 -5.27 -8.26
N GLU A 46 -5.71 -4.03 -7.78
CA GLU A 46 -6.86 -3.14 -7.97
C GLU A 46 -6.96 -2.62 -9.42
N ILE A 47 -5.83 -2.31 -10.06
CA ILE A 47 -5.81 -1.96 -11.48
C ILE A 47 -6.42 -3.10 -12.29
N THR A 48 -6.01 -4.35 -12.06
CA THR A 48 -6.52 -5.53 -12.76
C THR A 48 -8.04 -5.70 -12.62
N VAL A 49 -8.58 -5.52 -11.42
CA VAL A 49 -10.02 -5.58 -11.17
C VAL A 49 -10.77 -4.46 -11.89
N ARG A 50 -10.24 -3.25 -11.88
CA ARG A 50 -10.83 -2.08 -12.52
C ARG A 50 -10.73 -2.17 -14.05
N GLU A 51 -9.61 -2.64 -14.57
CA GLU A 51 -9.39 -2.86 -16.00
C GLU A 51 -10.40 -3.84 -16.60
N ALA A 52 -10.70 -4.94 -15.88
CA ALA A 52 -11.71 -5.91 -16.32
C ALA A 52 -13.11 -5.29 -16.50
N ARG A 53 -13.41 -4.18 -15.81
CA ARG A 53 -14.67 -3.44 -15.93
C ARG A 53 -14.59 -2.31 -16.95
N ALA A 54 -13.45 -1.62 -17.01
CA ALA A 54 -13.23 -0.46 -17.88
C ALA A 54 -12.81 -0.84 -19.31
N GLY A 55 -12.33 -2.09 -19.52
CA GLY A 55 -11.85 -2.60 -20.81
C GLY A 55 -10.36 -2.38 -21.07
N SER A 56 -9.70 -1.47 -20.35
CA SER A 56 -8.24 -1.30 -20.37
C SER A 56 -7.76 -0.53 -19.12
N ALA A 57 -6.49 -0.70 -18.75
CA ALA A 57 -5.88 0.07 -17.67
C ALA A 57 -5.97 1.59 -17.92
N TYR A 58 -5.78 2.03 -19.16
CA TYR A 58 -5.96 3.43 -19.53
C TYR A 58 -7.38 3.94 -19.21
N ALA A 59 -8.41 3.17 -19.55
CA ALA A 59 -9.81 3.57 -19.37
C ALA A 59 -10.22 3.67 -17.88
N VAL A 60 -9.46 3.10 -16.95
CA VAL A 60 -9.74 3.20 -15.51
C VAL A 60 -9.84 4.65 -15.04
N LEU A 61 -8.95 5.52 -15.51
CA LEU A 61 -8.94 6.95 -15.16
C LEU A 61 -9.22 7.89 -16.35
N HIS A 62 -9.52 7.34 -17.55
CA HIS A 62 -9.79 8.11 -18.77
C HIS A 62 -11.14 7.74 -19.39
N GLY A 63 -12.10 7.27 -18.60
CA GLY A 63 -13.47 6.99 -19.01
C GLY A 63 -14.31 8.26 -19.22
N GLU A 64 -15.61 8.08 -19.42
CA GLU A 64 -16.56 9.19 -19.64
C GLU A 64 -16.79 10.06 -18.40
N GLN A 65 -16.51 9.51 -17.19
CA GLN A 65 -16.68 10.23 -15.93
C GLN A 65 -15.45 11.05 -15.59
N ASP A 66 -15.67 12.23 -15.00
CA ASP A 66 -14.59 13.04 -14.44
C ASP A 66 -13.95 12.34 -13.24
N GLN A 67 -12.71 11.89 -13.40
CA GLN A 67 -11.95 11.19 -12.37
C GLN A 67 -11.16 12.15 -11.45
N ALA A 68 -11.15 13.44 -11.73
CA ALA A 68 -10.38 14.40 -10.95
C ALA A 68 -10.75 14.42 -9.45
N PRO A 69 -12.03 14.30 -9.03
CA PRO A 69 -12.37 14.18 -7.61
C PRO A 69 -11.72 12.96 -6.95
N PHE A 70 -11.80 11.80 -7.58
CA PHE A 70 -11.19 10.57 -7.08
C PHE A 70 -9.65 10.68 -6.98
N ILE A 71 -8.98 11.19 -8.02
CA ILE A 71 -7.52 11.37 -8.01
C ILE A 71 -7.10 12.34 -6.90
N ARG A 72 -7.87 13.41 -6.65
CA ARG A 72 -7.60 14.33 -5.54
C ARG A 72 -7.70 13.67 -4.19
N GLU A 73 -8.75 12.90 -3.95
CA GLU A 73 -8.96 12.16 -2.71
C GLU A 73 -7.88 11.11 -2.50
N LEU A 74 -7.59 10.32 -3.54
CA LEU A 74 -6.52 9.30 -3.53
C LEU A 74 -5.17 9.93 -3.20
N THR A 75 -4.79 11.01 -3.87
CA THR A 75 -3.52 11.70 -3.60
C THR A 75 -3.49 12.26 -2.17
N SER A 76 -4.61 12.79 -1.67
CA SER A 76 -4.72 13.30 -0.31
C SER A 76 -4.47 12.21 0.72
N ILE A 77 -5.13 11.06 0.61
CA ILE A 77 -4.97 9.97 1.59
C ILE A 77 -3.58 9.31 1.49
N ALA A 78 -3.06 9.11 0.28
CA ALA A 78 -1.70 8.61 0.08
C ALA A 78 -0.63 9.55 0.67
N THR A 79 -0.82 10.86 0.58
CA THR A 79 0.06 11.84 1.24
C THR A 79 0.00 11.69 2.76
N LYS A 80 -1.20 11.56 3.33
CA LYS A 80 -1.40 11.35 4.79
C LYS A 80 -0.71 10.09 5.31
N ALA A 81 -0.55 9.07 4.49
CA ALA A 81 0.18 7.85 4.84
C ALA A 81 1.68 8.10 5.17
N SER A 82 2.19 9.31 4.98
CA SER A 82 3.55 9.74 5.34
C SER A 82 3.63 10.92 6.30
N GLU A 83 2.48 11.43 6.82
CA GLU A 83 2.42 12.65 7.65
C GLU A 83 2.55 12.39 9.17
N GLY A 84 2.49 11.12 9.62
CA GLY A 84 2.60 10.76 11.02
C GLY A 84 1.28 10.85 11.79
N GLU A 85 1.37 11.02 13.12
CA GLU A 85 0.24 10.91 14.07
C GLU A 85 -0.93 11.86 13.78
N SER A 86 -0.65 13.06 13.29
CA SER A 86 -1.69 14.02 12.93
C SER A 86 -2.66 13.53 11.86
N ALA A 87 -2.24 12.53 11.06
CA ALA A 87 -3.05 11.92 10.01
C ALA A 87 -3.90 10.73 10.50
N PHE A 88 -3.67 10.17 11.69
CA PHE A 88 -4.34 8.94 12.15
C PHE A 88 -5.87 9.02 12.12
N PRO A 89 -6.55 10.10 12.54
CA PRO A 89 -8.01 10.18 12.41
C PRO A 89 -8.50 10.05 10.97
N ALA A 90 -7.79 10.64 10.01
CA ALA A 90 -8.15 10.55 8.60
C ALA A 90 -7.85 9.17 8.01
N LEU A 91 -6.71 8.56 8.39
CA LEU A 91 -6.35 7.20 7.96
C LEU A 91 -7.31 6.16 8.53
N LEU A 92 -7.72 6.32 9.79
CA LEU A 92 -8.73 5.46 10.43
C LEU A 92 -10.10 5.59 9.74
N ALA A 93 -10.54 6.80 9.44
CA ALA A 93 -11.77 7.04 8.70
C ALA A 93 -11.72 6.44 7.28
N ALA A 94 -10.55 6.47 6.63
CA ALA A 94 -10.35 5.90 5.31
C ALA A 94 -10.58 4.38 5.26
N LEU A 95 -10.44 3.64 6.35
CA LEU A 95 -10.73 2.19 6.40
C LEU A 95 -12.21 1.85 6.13
N GLU A 96 -13.11 2.79 6.32
CA GLU A 96 -14.56 2.63 6.07
C GLU A 96 -15.00 3.23 4.72
N HIS A 97 -14.07 3.67 3.88
CA HIS A 97 -14.40 4.30 2.61
C HIS A 97 -14.96 3.29 1.60
N GLU A 98 -15.86 3.75 0.71
CA GLU A 98 -16.46 2.89 -0.33
C GLU A 98 -15.43 2.34 -1.34
N ASP A 99 -14.41 3.14 -1.69
CA ASP A 99 -13.36 2.75 -2.61
C ASP A 99 -12.24 1.98 -1.92
N SER A 100 -11.93 0.78 -2.43
CA SER A 100 -10.89 -0.12 -1.89
C SER A 100 -9.50 0.51 -1.87
N VAL A 101 -9.16 1.36 -2.85
CA VAL A 101 -7.82 2.00 -2.89
C VAL A 101 -7.67 3.04 -1.78
N ILE A 102 -8.74 3.74 -1.43
CA ILE A 102 -8.72 4.66 -0.28
C ILE A 102 -8.56 3.86 1.03
N ARG A 103 -9.28 2.72 1.18
CA ARG A 103 -9.12 1.83 2.35
C ARG A 103 -7.70 1.24 2.43
N TYR A 104 -7.12 0.85 1.29
CA TYR A 104 -5.72 0.39 1.20
C TYR A 104 -4.74 1.42 1.75
N TRP A 105 -4.87 2.69 1.33
CA TRP A 105 -3.98 3.76 1.82
C TRP A 105 -4.21 4.09 3.30
N GLY A 106 -5.45 3.94 3.80
CA GLY A 106 -5.76 4.01 5.23
C GLY A 106 -4.96 2.97 6.03
N ALA A 107 -5.05 1.69 5.64
CA ALA A 107 -4.34 0.61 6.30
C ALA A 107 -2.81 0.74 6.17
N THR A 108 -2.33 1.07 4.97
CA THR A 108 -0.90 1.29 4.68
C THR A 108 -0.34 2.42 5.53
N GLY A 109 -1.05 3.55 5.63
CA GLY A 109 -0.63 4.70 6.41
C GLY A 109 -0.52 4.39 7.90
N LEU A 110 -1.52 3.72 8.48
CA LEU A 110 -1.46 3.27 9.87
C LEU A 110 -0.29 2.29 10.10
N GLY A 111 -0.04 1.37 9.16
CA GLY A 111 1.08 0.43 9.23
C GLY A 111 2.45 1.08 9.09
N ASN A 112 2.57 2.22 8.40
CA ASN A 112 3.83 2.97 8.29
C ASN A 112 4.29 3.57 9.62
N PHE A 113 3.35 3.85 10.54
CA PHE A 113 3.58 4.38 11.87
C PHE A 113 3.16 3.38 12.96
N ALA A 114 3.44 2.09 12.75
CA ALA A 114 2.94 0.99 13.57
C ALA A 114 3.23 1.17 15.07
N GLU A 115 4.40 1.70 15.44
CA GLU A 115 4.78 1.89 16.85
C GLU A 115 3.83 2.84 17.58
N THR A 116 3.46 3.96 16.97
CA THR A 116 2.57 4.96 17.58
C THR A 116 1.10 4.71 17.26
N ALA A 117 0.78 4.32 16.03
CA ALA A 117 -0.60 4.01 15.63
C ALA A 117 -1.18 2.79 16.37
N GLY A 118 -0.35 1.83 16.77
CA GLY A 118 -0.79 0.67 17.56
C GLY A 118 -1.25 1.02 18.98
N GLU A 119 -0.84 2.17 19.51
CA GLU A 119 -1.25 2.69 20.81
C GLU A 119 -2.53 3.54 20.73
N GLU A 120 -2.95 3.95 19.54
CA GLU A 120 -4.14 4.78 19.33
C GLU A 120 -5.42 3.95 19.50
N GLU A 121 -6.40 4.54 20.23
CA GLU A 121 -7.65 3.88 20.54
C GLU A 121 -8.41 3.48 19.25
N GLY A 122 -8.81 2.23 19.18
CA GLY A 122 -9.64 1.70 18.08
C GLY A 122 -8.87 1.27 16.83
N VAL A 123 -7.60 1.66 16.64
CA VAL A 123 -6.82 1.32 15.42
C VAL A 123 -6.69 -0.19 15.25
N LEU A 124 -6.26 -0.92 16.28
CA LEU A 124 -6.13 -2.38 16.19
C LEU A 124 -7.47 -3.09 15.92
N ALA A 125 -8.56 -2.58 16.49
CA ALA A 125 -9.89 -3.14 16.26
C ALA A 125 -10.36 -2.90 14.82
N ALA A 126 -10.15 -1.69 14.29
CA ALA A 126 -10.49 -1.35 12.91
C ALA A 126 -9.68 -2.17 11.92
N LEU A 127 -8.35 -2.29 12.10
CA LEU A 127 -7.50 -3.10 11.23
C LEU A 127 -7.86 -4.60 11.28
N ARG A 128 -8.26 -5.14 12.45
CA ARG A 128 -8.77 -6.51 12.53
C ARG A 128 -10.06 -6.70 11.73
N LYS A 129 -10.98 -5.74 11.78
CA LYS A 129 -12.19 -5.76 10.95
C LYS A 129 -11.82 -5.71 9.45
N THR A 130 -10.82 -4.93 9.09
CA THR A 130 -10.34 -4.79 7.70
C THR A 130 -9.70 -6.07 7.15
N LEU A 131 -9.32 -7.04 7.99
CA LEU A 131 -8.88 -8.37 7.51
C LEU A 131 -9.98 -9.15 6.76
N ASP A 132 -11.25 -8.79 6.93
CA ASP A 132 -12.41 -9.38 6.25
C ASP A 132 -12.86 -8.54 5.03
N ASP A 133 -12.06 -7.58 4.58
CA ASP A 133 -12.37 -6.72 3.42
C ASP A 133 -12.56 -7.54 2.13
N ASP A 134 -13.43 -7.09 1.25
CA ASP A 134 -13.67 -7.72 -0.05
C ASP A 134 -12.42 -7.69 -0.96
N SER A 135 -11.59 -6.65 -0.84
CA SER A 135 -10.37 -6.48 -1.62
C SER A 135 -9.18 -7.21 -0.99
N PRO A 136 -8.51 -8.12 -1.73
CA PRO A 136 -7.28 -8.76 -1.28
C PRO A 136 -6.18 -7.77 -0.87
N THR A 137 -5.99 -6.72 -1.65
CA THR A 137 -5.01 -5.66 -1.39
C THR A 137 -5.26 -4.96 -0.05
N VAL A 138 -6.51 -4.70 0.28
CA VAL A 138 -6.88 -4.08 1.56
C VAL A 138 -6.62 -5.03 2.73
N ARG A 139 -6.97 -6.33 2.58
CA ARG A 139 -6.65 -7.35 3.60
C ARG A 139 -5.15 -7.50 3.83
N ILE A 140 -4.37 -7.50 2.75
CA ILE A 140 -2.88 -7.59 2.82
C ILE A 140 -2.30 -6.37 3.54
N ALA A 141 -2.75 -5.15 3.21
CA ALA A 141 -2.29 -3.93 3.86
C ALA A 141 -2.65 -3.91 5.36
N ALA A 142 -3.87 -4.34 5.72
CA ALA A 142 -4.28 -4.47 7.12
C ALA A 142 -3.47 -5.55 7.85
N GLY A 143 -3.20 -6.69 7.21
CA GLY A 143 -2.36 -7.76 7.73
C GLY A 143 -0.94 -7.29 8.02
N ARG A 144 -0.33 -6.57 7.08
CA ARG A 144 0.98 -5.94 7.25
C ARG A 144 0.99 -4.98 8.44
N ALA A 145 0.00 -4.10 8.53
CA ALA A 145 -0.10 -3.14 9.61
C ALA A 145 -0.19 -3.82 10.98
N LEU A 146 -1.08 -4.81 11.13
CA LEU A 146 -1.26 -5.56 12.37
C LEU A 146 0.02 -6.31 12.79
N CYS A 147 0.70 -6.96 11.84
CA CYS A 147 1.96 -7.65 12.14
C CYS A 147 3.03 -6.67 12.64
N ARG A 148 3.16 -5.51 12.03
CA ARG A 148 4.08 -4.45 12.47
C ARG A 148 3.73 -3.85 13.83
N MET A 149 2.45 -3.91 14.23
CA MET A 149 1.95 -3.50 15.56
C MET A 149 2.03 -4.63 16.60
N GLY A 150 2.60 -5.79 16.26
CA GLY A 150 2.71 -6.94 17.17
C GLY A 150 1.42 -7.75 17.36
N ALA A 151 0.39 -7.52 16.54
CA ALA A 151 -0.90 -8.23 16.58
C ALA A 151 -1.00 -9.28 15.46
N SER A 152 -0.03 -10.20 15.39
CA SER A 152 0.28 -11.02 14.22
C SER A 152 -0.68 -12.18 13.95
N ASP A 153 -1.23 -12.83 14.99
CA ASP A 153 -1.92 -14.13 14.83
C ASP A 153 -3.02 -14.15 13.76
N PRO A 154 -4.06 -13.29 13.79
CA PRO A 154 -5.07 -13.34 12.73
C PRO A 154 -4.52 -12.83 11.39
N ALA A 155 -3.58 -11.88 11.42
CA ALA A 155 -3.01 -11.24 10.25
C ALA A 155 -2.17 -12.20 9.41
N LEU A 156 -1.32 -13.01 10.03
CA LEU A 156 -0.50 -14.02 9.34
C LEU A 156 -1.36 -15.08 8.64
N THR A 157 -2.46 -15.48 9.25
CA THR A 157 -3.41 -16.44 8.61
C THR A 157 -3.99 -15.86 7.33
N VAL A 158 -4.39 -14.58 7.34
CA VAL A 158 -4.91 -13.90 6.16
C VAL A 158 -3.83 -13.76 5.09
N LEU A 159 -2.63 -13.30 5.45
CA LEU A 159 -1.52 -13.15 4.51
C LEU A 159 -1.13 -14.49 3.85
N ALA A 160 -1.09 -15.58 4.61
CA ALA A 160 -0.85 -16.91 4.08
C ALA A 160 -1.98 -17.35 3.14
N GLY A 161 -3.24 -17.09 3.48
CA GLY A 161 -4.40 -17.38 2.62
C GLY A 161 -4.37 -16.61 1.29
N GLU A 162 -3.85 -15.37 1.27
CA GLU A 162 -3.70 -14.61 0.03
C GLU A 162 -2.64 -15.21 -0.90
N MET A 163 -1.61 -15.90 -0.37
CA MET A 163 -0.65 -16.67 -1.16
C MET A 163 -1.30 -17.83 -1.94
N GLU A 164 -2.41 -18.38 -1.45
CA GLU A 164 -3.17 -19.45 -2.08
C GLU A 164 -4.29 -18.91 -3.01
N GLY A 165 -4.56 -17.63 -2.97
CA GLY A 165 -5.59 -16.95 -3.75
C GLY A 165 -5.39 -17.08 -5.28
N LYS A 166 -6.41 -16.75 -6.08
CA LYS A 166 -6.37 -16.85 -7.55
C LYS A 166 -5.67 -15.67 -8.23
N GLY A 167 -5.59 -14.52 -7.56
CA GLY A 167 -5.02 -13.29 -8.11
C GLY A 167 -3.49 -13.31 -8.07
N GLU A 168 -2.81 -13.28 -9.21
CA GLU A 168 -1.34 -13.31 -9.25
C GLU A 168 -0.70 -12.11 -8.56
N TRP A 169 -1.30 -10.92 -8.70
CA TRP A 169 -0.80 -9.69 -8.08
C TRP A 169 -1.00 -9.68 -6.56
N ALA A 170 -2.16 -10.17 -6.08
CA ALA A 170 -2.40 -10.31 -4.65
C ALA A 170 -1.43 -11.33 -4.01
N ARG A 171 -1.15 -12.47 -4.69
CA ARG A 171 -0.12 -13.40 -4.23
C ARG A 171 1.27 -12.75 -4.16
N LEU A 172 1.64 -11.99 -5.20
CA LEU A 172 2.92 -11.28 -5.20
C LEU A 172 2.99 -10.27 -4.07
N GLU A 173 1.94 -9.49 -3.86
CA GLU A 173 1.84 -8.50 -2.78
C GLU A 173 1.96 -9.18 -1.40
N ALA A 174 1.23 -10.28 -1.18
CA ALA A 174 1.32 -11.06 0.05
C ALA A 174 2.74 -11.63 0.27
N SER A 175 3.38 -12.15 -0.79
CA SER A 175 4.76 -12.66 -0.69
C SER A 175 5.77 -11.57 -0.31
N ILE A 176 5.62 -10.36 -0.87
CA ILE A 176 6.46 -9.20 -0.54
C ILE A 176 6.26 -8.80 0.93
N VAL A 177 5.02 -8.76 1.39
CA VAL A 177 4.71 -8.43 2.80
C VAL A 177 5.28 -9.48 3.75
N LEU A 178 5.16 -10.77 3.44
CA LEU A 178 5.72 -11.84 4.26
C LEU A 178 7.26 -11.80 4.29
N ASP A 179 7.91 -11.48 3.16
CA ASP A 179 9.36 -11.25 3.10
C ASP A 179 9.77 -10.03 3.97
N GLU A 180 9.02 -8.93 3.91
CA GLU A 180 9.26 -7.73 4.75
C GLU A 180 9.12 -8.03 6.24
N LEU A 181 8.22 -8.91 6.63
CA LEU A 181 7.95 -9.25 8.03
C LEU A 181 8.99 -10.18 8.66
N ASP A 182 9.85 -10.81 7.85
CA ASP A 182 11.00 -11.60 8.29
C ASP A 182 10.61 -12.63 9.38
N GLU A 183 11.27 -12.63 10.52
CA GLU A 183 11.01 -13.56 11.65
C GLU A 183 9.54 -13.59 12.11
N VAL A 184 8.81 -12.50 11.96
CA VAL A 184 7.37 -12.45 12.29
C VAL A 184 6.56 -13.38 11.38
N ALA A 185 6.98 -13.58 10.14
CA ALA A 185 6.32 -14.48 9.17
C ALA A 185 6.69 -15.95 9.34
N ARG A 186 7.65 -16.32 10.20
CA ARG A 186 8.11 -17.71 10.42
C ARG A 186 6.97 -18.72 10.68
N PRO A 187 5.90 -18.39 11.43
CA PRO A 187 4.77 -19.32 11.64
C PRO A 187 4.07 -19.75 10.34
N VAL A 188 4.16 -18.96 9.27
CA VAL A 188 3.52 -19.22 7.96
C VAL A 188 4.51 -19.49 6.84
N LEU A 189 5.74 -19.87 7.18
CA LEU A 189 6.80 -20.22 6.21
C LEU A 189 6.35 -21.23 5.15
N GLY A 190 5.43 -22.15 5.50
CA GLY A 190 4.84 -23.10 4.57
C GLY A 190 4.14 -22.46 3.37
N ALA A 191 3.50 -21.30 3.54
CA ALA A 191 2.88 -20.58 2.45
C ALA A 191 3.94 -20.00 1.47
N LEU A 192 5.05 -19.49 1.99
CA LEU A 192 6.18 -19.03 1.19
C LEU A 192 6.84 -20.19 0.43
N GLN A 193 6.97 -21.37 1.04
CA GLN A 193 7.50 -22.58 0.39
C GLN A 193 6.62 -23.04 -0.78
N GLN A 194 5.29 -22.93 -0.66
CA GLN A 194 4.38 -23.20 -1.78
C GLN A 194 4.53 -22.17 -2.92
N GLY A 195 4.97 -20.94 -2.60
CA GLY A 195 5.29 -19.91 -3.58
C GLY A 195 6.52 -20.20 -4.46
N LEU A 196 7.30 -21.26 -4.18
CA LEU A 196 8.50 -21.61 -4.95
C LEU A 196 8.21 -22.34 -6.27
N GLU A 197 7.04 -22.95 -6.42
CA GLU A 197 6.71 -23.81 -7.56
C GLU A 197 5.40 -23.36 -8.24
N ASP A 198 5.33 -23.60 -9.55
CA ASP A 198 4.12 -23.46 -10.39
C ASP A 198 3.36 -22.12 -10.25
N GLN A 199 4.10 -21.03 -10.09
CA GLN A 199 3.48 -19.71 -9.95
C GLN A 199 3.25 -19.05 -11.31
N PRO A 200 2.10 -18.38 -11.49
CA PRO A 200 1.79 -17.65 -12.73
C PRO A 200 2.73 -16.45 -12.94
N ASN A 201 3.25 -15.87 -11.86
CA ASN A 201 4.16 -14.74 -11.88
C ASN A 201 5.53 -15.15 -11.30
N LYS A 202 6.57 -15.06 -12.14
CA LYS A 202 7.96 -15.41 -11.76
C LYS A 202 8.50 -14.59 -10.55
N TYR A 203 7.93 -13.44 -10.29
CA TYR A 203 8.35 -12.61 -9.14
C TYR A 203 7.89 -13.20 -7.81
N ILE A 204 6.77 -13.94 -7.77
CA ILE A 204 6.34 -14.69 -6.59
C ILE A 204 7.43 -15.69 -6.20
N VAL A 205 7.92 -16.47 -7.17
CA VAL A 205 9.02 -17.44 -6.94
C VAL A 205 10.27 -16.74 -6.42
N ARG A 206 10.64 -15.59 -6.99
CA ARG A 206 11.85 -14.85 -6.59
C ARG A 206 11.78 -14.32 -5.17
N VAL A 207 10.64 -13.70 -4.81
CA VAL A 207 10.42 -13.16 -3.46
C VAL A 207 10.33 -14.30 -2.45
N SER A 208 9.55 -15.34 -2.74
CA SER A 208 9.43 -16.52 -1.86
C SER A 208 10.78 -17.20 -1.65
N ASN A 209 11.61 -17.33 -2.70
CA ASN A 209 12.95 -17.91 -2.58
C ASN A 209 13.87 -17.08 -1.69
N LYS A 210 13.80 -15.74 -1.76
CA LYS A 210 14.53 -14.85 -0.86
C LYS A 210 14.06 -15.06 0.58
N ALA A 211 12.77 -14.92 0.84
CA ALA A 211 12.18 -15.01 2.18
C ALA A 211 12.38 -16.36 2.88
N VAL A 212 12.48 -17.46 2.11
CA VAL A 212 12.72 -18.82 2.68
C VAL A 212 14.20 -19.04 3.04
N ASN A 213 15.13 -18.33 2.39
CA ASN A 213 16.58 -18.52 2.56
C ASN A 213 17.25 -17.47 3.44
N ASP A 214 16.57 -16.39 3.78
CA ASP A 214 17.02 -15.38 4.73
C ASP A 214 16.62 -15.78 6.16
#